data_cc806904b2f002c37fb618df6300fcd0
#
_entry.id   cc806904b2f002c37fb618df6300fcd0
#
_cell.length_a   1.000
_cell.length_b   1.000
_cell.length_c   1.000
_cell.angle_alpha   90.00
_cell.angle_beta   90.00
_cell.angle_gamma   90.00
#
_symmetry.space_group_name_H-M   'P 1'
#
loop_
_entity.id
_entity.type
_entity.pdbx_description
1 polymer ?
#
loop_
_entity_poly.entity_id
_entity_poly.type
_entity_poly.pdbx_seq_one_letter_code
_entity_poly.pdbx_strand_id
1 'polypeptide(L)'
;MDKKEVIEKIEAIVATSVNHHEFTMTEATKQEDVRAWDSLANAMIITAIEQEFGIKFKFMEMSSWKSVGDLANIVLAKVEKL
;
A
#
# COMPACT_ATOMS: atom_id res chain seq x y z
N MET A 1 -14.97 6.08 -1.67
CA MET A 1 -13.52 6.21 -1.96
C MET A 1 -13.20 5.41 -3.22
N ASP A 2 -12.53 6.02 -4.17
CA ASP A 2 -12.18 5.31 -5.39
C ASP A 2 -10.73 4.81 -5.35
N LYS A 3 -10.38 3.99 -6.34
CA LYS A 3 -9.06 3.36 -6.38
C LYS A 3 -7.93 4.38 -6.49
N LYS A 4 -8.16 5.47 -7.22
CA LYS A 4 -7.15 6.51 -7.38
C LYS A 4 -6.81 7.16 -6.03
N GLU A 5 -7.82 7.45 -5.22
CA GLU A 5 -7.61 8.00 -3.89
C GLU A 5 -6.84 7.05 -3.00
N VAL A 6 -7.16 5.74 -3.08
CA VAL A 6 -6.45 4.73 -2.31
C VAL A 6 -4.98 4.71 -2.70
N ILE A 7 -4.68 4.72 -4.00
CA ILE A 7 -3.31 4.70 -4.49
C ILE A 7 -2.55 5.96 -4.06
N GLU A 8 -3.20 7.13 -4.10
CA GLU A 8 -2.57 8.36 -3.65
C GLU A 8 -2.21 8.31 -2.16
N LYS A 9 -3.09 7.73 -1.34
CA LYS A 9 -2.82 7.56 0.08
C LYS A 9 -1.71 6.54 0.32
N ILE A 10 -1.69 5.45 -0.43
CA ILE A 10 -0.62 4.46 -0.35
C ILE A 10 0.71 5.10 -0.74
N GLU A 11 0.72 5.91 -1.80
CA GLU A 11 1.92 6.61 -2.24
C GLU A 11 2.49 7.49 -1.12
N ALA A 12 1.63 8.25 -0.45
CA ALA A 12 2.07 9.12 0.64
C ALA A 12 2.65 8.31 1.80
N ILE A 13 2.01 7.18 2.13
CA ILE A 13 2.48 6.29 3.20
C ILE A 13 3.84 5.70 2.84
N VAL A 14 3.98 5.21 1.61
CA VAL A 14 5.24 4.62 1.16
C VAL A 14 6.35 5.66 1.15
N ALA A 15 6.08 6.85 0.62
CA ALA A 15 7.07 7.92 0.56
C ALA A 15 7.59 8.26 1.95
N THR A 16 6.71 8.33 2.94
CA THR A 16 7.11 8.60 4.32
C THR A 16 7.92 7.46 4.91
N SER A 17 7.48 6.23 4.66
CA SER A 17 8.10 5.03 5.25
C SER A 17 9.50 4.78 4.71
N VAL A 18 9.74 5.04 3.42
CA VAL A 18 11.04 4.84 2.80
C VAL A 18 11.89 6.12 2.78
N ASN A 19 11.35 7.21 3.29
CA ASN A 19 12.00 8.52 3.32
C ASN A 19 12.52 8.93 1.94
N HIS A 20 11.69 8.73 0.92
CA HIS A 20 12.02 9.02 -0.47
C HIS A 20 10.75 9.45 -1.19
N HIS A 21 10.76 10.67 -1.74
CA HIS A 21 9.55 11.28 -2.30
C HIS A 21 9.61 11.50 -3.82
N GLU A 22 10.65 11.00 -4.46
CA GLU A 22 10.88 11.25 -5.89
C GLU A 22 10.42 10.09 -6.76
N PHE A 23 9.17 9.68 -6.61
CA PHE A 23 8.62 8.66 -7.48
C PHE A 23 7.14 8.91 -7.71
N THR A 24 6.63 8.37 -8.81
CA THR A 24 5.21 8.40 -9.13
C THR A 24 4.69 6.97 -9.02
N MET A 25 3.62 6.80 -8.27
CA MET A 25 3.04 5.48 -8.06
C MET A 25 1.82 5.30 -8.98
N THR A 26 1.79 4.16 -9.65
CA THR A 26 0.67 3.78 -10.51
C THR A 26 0.18 2.39 -10.08
N GLU A 27 -0.89 1.92 -10.72
CA GLU A 27 -1.39 0.57 -10.46
C GLU A 27 -0.35 -0.50 -10.77
N ALA A 28 0.53 -0.24 -11.72
CA ALA A 28 1.54 -1.20 -12.14
C ALA A 28 2.79 -1.19 -11.26
N THR A 29 2.94 -0.22 -10.36
CA THR A 29 4.10 -0.11 -9.48
C THR A 29 4.20 -1.34 -8.59
N LYS A 30 5.40 -1.89 -8.50
CA LYS A 30 5.68 -3.06 -7.65
C LYS A 30 6.58 -2.63 -6.50
N GLN A 31 6.60 -3.43 -5.43
CA GLN A 31 7.48 -3.18 -4.30
C GLN A 31 8.93 -3.00 -4.75
N GLU A 32 9.38 -3.86 -5.65
CA GLU A 32 10.76 -3.82 -6.15
C GLU A 32 11.08 -2.58 -6.97
N ASP A 33 10.07 -1.86 -7.45
CA ASP A 33 10.26 -0.64 -8.22
C ASP A 33 10.55 0.57 -7.32
N VAL A 34 10.31 0.45 -6.03
CA VAL A 34 10.50 1.55 -5.08
C VAL A 34 11.71 1.27 -4.22
N ARG A 35 12.70 2.17 -4.30
CA ARG A 35 13.92 2.07 -3.53
C ARG A 35 13.62 2.04 -2.04
N ALA A 36 14.30 1.17 -1.31
CA ALA A 36 14.17 1.00 0.14
C ALA A 36 12.85 0.38 0.61
N TRP A 37 11.99 -0.04 -0.30
CA TRP A 37 10.78 -0.77 0.07
C TRP A 37 11.13 -2.25 0.20
N ASP A 38 11.79 -2.59 1.30
CA ASP A 38 12.19 -3.96 1.61
C ASP A 38 11.16 -4.60 2.56
N SER A 39 11.48 -5.78 3.07
CA SER A 39 10.55 -6.51 3.94
C SER A 39 10.23 -5.77 5.23
N LEU A 40 11.22 -5.11 5.82
CA LEU A 40 11.00 -4.34 7.04
C LEU A 40 10.12 -3.13 6.77
N ALA A 41 10.43 -2.38 5.72
CA ALA A 41 9.63 -1.24 5.32
C ALA A 41 8.21 -1.68 4.97
N ASN A 42 8.05 -2.84 4.32
CA ASN A 42 6.73 -3.34 3.96
C ASN A 42 5.87 -3.58 5.19
N ALA A 43 6.44 -4.14 6.26
CA ALA A 43 5.69 -4.36 7.50
C ALA A 43 5.18 -3.03 8.07
N MET A 44 6.01 -1.99 8.04
CA MET A 44 5.64 -0.66 8.51
C MET A 44 4.56 -0.03 7.62
N ILE A 45 4.71 -0.19 6.31
CA ILE A 45 3.76 0.34 5.33
C ILE A 45 2.39 -0.33 5.50
N ILE A 46 2.35 -1.63 5.62
CA ILE A 46 1.09 -2.38 5.82
C ILE A 46 0.39 -1.90 7.10
N THR A 47 1.15 -1.75 8.19
CA THR A 47 0.59 -1.26 9.46
C THR A 47 0.01 0.14 9.30
N ALA A 48 0.72 1.02 8.60
CA ALA A 48 0.25 2.39 8.36
C ALA A 48 -1.01 2.41 7.50
N ILE A 49 -1.09 1.54 6.50
CA ILE A 49 -2.29 1.40 5.67
C ILE A 49 -3.48 0.95 6.52
N GLU A 50 -3.26 -0.02 7.40
CA GLU A 50 -4.31 -0.49 8.30
C GLU A 50 -4.86 0.66 9.15
N GLN A 51 -3.97 1.49 9.67
CA GLN A 51 -4.36 2.62 10.51
C GLN A 51 -5.08 3.70 9.70
N GLU A 52 -4.58 3.98 8.50
CA GLU A 52 -5.17 5.02 7.65
C GLU A 52 -6.60 4.69 7.24
N PHE A 53 -6.86 3.43 6.90
CA PHE A 53 -8.16 3.01 6.37
C PHE A 53 -9.05 2.32 7.40
N GLY A 54 -8.54 2.05 8.60
CA GLY A 54 -9.30 1.38 9.65
C GLY A 54 -9.60 -0.08 9.31
N ILE A 55 -8.65 -0.77 8.69
CA ILE A 55 -8.81 -2.16 8.24
C ILE A 55 -7.72 -3.04 8.83
N LYS A 56 -7.85 -4.35 8.64
CA LYS A 56 -6.84 -5.32 9.02
C LYS A 56 -6.57 -6.26 7.86
N PHE A 57 -5.29 -6.50 7.59
CA PHE A 57 -4.88 -7.49 6.59
C PHE A 57 -4.73 -8.85 7.25
N LYS A 58 -5.13 -9.89 6.53
CA LYS A 58 -4.82 -11.26 6.92
C LYS A 58 -3.37 -11.53 6.56
N PHE A 59 -2.76 -12.49 7.26
CA PHE A 59 -1.35 -12.81 7.03
C PHE A 59 -1.04 -13.04 5.54
N MET A 60 -1.87 -13.82 4.86
CA MET A 60 -1.65 -14.11 3.45
C MET A 60 -1.77 -12.88 2.56
N GLU A 61 -2.60 -11.93 2.95
CA GLU A 61 -2.81 -10.70 2.17
C GLU A 61 -1.63 -9.76 2.22
N MET A 62 -0.80 -9.86 3.26
CA MET A 62 0.34 -8.95 3.42
C MET A 62 1.40 -9.12 2.34
N SER A 63 1.45 -10.26 1.68
CA SER A 63 2.46 -10.56 0.67
C SER A 63 1.90 -11.15 -0.61
N SER A 64 0.57 -11.29 -0.73
CA SER A 64 -0.03 -11.90 -1.91
C SER A 64 -0.20 -10.94 -3.08
N TRP A 65 -0.13 -9.63 -2.83
CA TRP A 65 -0.28 -8.63 -3.88
C TRP A 65 1.01 -8.54 -4.70
N LYS A 66 0.87 -8.28 -5.99
CA LYS A 66 2.01 -8.19 -6.91
C LYS A 66 2.28 -6.77 -7.36
N SER A 67 1.29 -5.91 -7.27
CA SER A 67 1.42 -4.50 -7.66
C SER A 67 0.62 -3.64 -6.71
N VAL A 68 0.87 -2.35 -6.75
CA VAL A 68 0.10 -1.40 -5.95
C VAL A 68 -1.38 -1.46 -6.31
N GLY A 69 -1.70 -1.73 -7.58
CA GLY A 69 -3.09 -1.91 -8.00
C GLY A 69 -3.77 -3.06 -7.26
N ASP A 70 -3.07 -4.18 -7.11
CA ASP A 70 -3.61 -5.32 -6.36
C ASP A 70 -3.80 -4.95 -4.89
N LEU A 71 -2.83 -4.27 -4.31
CA LEU A 71 -2.90 -3.82 -2.91
C LEU A 71 -4.09 -2.88 -2.72
N ALA A 72 -4.28 -1.95 -3.64
CA ALA A 72 -5.41 -1.01 -3.59
C ALA A 72 -6.74 -1.75 -3.69
N ASN A 73 -6.83 -2.81 -4.50
CA ASN A 73 -8.03 -3.62 -4.60
C ASN A 73 -8.37 -4.30 -3.28
N ILE A 74 -7.36 -4.80 -2.57
CA ILE A 74 -7.55 -5.42 -1.25
C ILE A 74 -8.09 -4.38 -0.28
N VAL A 75 -7.49 -3.19 -0.27
CA VAL A 75 -7.91 -2.10 0.61
C VAL A 75 -9.37 -1.72 0.33
N LEU A 76 -9.70 -1.51 -0.94
CA LEU A 76 -11.06 -1.13 -1.33
C LEU A 76 -12.09 -2.16 -0.89
N ALA A 77 -11.80 -3.44 -1.10
CA ALA A 77 -12.72 -4.51 -0.72
C ALA A 77 -12.97 -4.50 0.79
N LYS A 78 -11.94 -4.22 1.59
CA LYS A 78 -12.08 -4.18 3.04
C LYS A 78 -12.81 -2.92 3.51
N VAL A 79 -12.55 -1.79 2.90
CA VAL A 79 -13.21 -0.52 3.25
C VAL A 79 -14.70 -0.62 2.96
N GLU A 80 -15.10 -1.27 1.87
CA GLU A 80 -16.50 -1.43 1.52
C GLU A 80 -17.26 -2.34 2.49
N LYS A 81 -16.55 -3.13 3.29
CA LYS A 81 -17.15 -4.04 4.26
C LYS A 81 -17.20 -3.48 5.68
N LEU A 82 -16.72 -2.27 5.88
CA LEU A 82 -16.72 -1.65 7.21
C LEU A 82 -18.12 -1.26 7.69
#